data_65e499c1533c8f149d8135cf0e5e74af
#
_entry.id   65e499c1533c8f149d8135cf0e5e74af
#
_cell.length_a   1.000
_cell.length_b   1.000
_cell.length_c   1.000
_cell.angle_alpha   90.00
_cell.angle_beta   90.00
_cell.angle_gamma   90.00
#
_symmetry.space_group_name_H-M   'P 1'
#
loop_
_entity.id
_entity.type
_entity.pdbx_description
1 polymer ?
#
loop_
_entity_poly.entity_id
_entity_poly.type
_entity_poly.pdbx_seq_one_letter_code
_entity_poly.pdbx_strand_id
1 'polypeptide(L)'
;MHLLLLLLLADAATAQDYLEQIKRYDLSQVINPDSISDDSRVKIERGDPHGYIGDHYQRFQIHFTSFKKSRNNPLVYDVKGKTRVKGNICGFTGTIEITAAEYDDSLEEFMDPGYKGISIVSDVKLYEDKSQPGSGIIEGTLVTDAIFNGKARPEYNALMLMSDGYRNNQFTGIWTSYRTGRSKKCNWGDYRIPDSRDLEWGAGEFMVNEKYRGNGWESYYNAYCCDPGLPKTKAARNKESEEWWK
;
A
#
# COMPACT_ATOMS: atom_id res chain seq x y z
N MET A 1 -20.49 -2.97 35.07
CA MET A 1 -19.96 -4.04 34.19
C MET A 1 -20.79 -4.25 32.91
N HIS A 2 -22.09 -3.90 32.87
CA HIS A 2 -22.95 -4.06 31.69
C HIS A 2 -22.79 -2.94 30.63
N LEU A 3 -22.36 -1.72 31.04
CA LEU A 3 -22.22 -0.58 30.10
C LEU A 3 -21.01 -0.74 29.15
N LEU A 4 -19.90 -1.34 29.62
CA LEU A 4 -18.70 -1.55 28.82
C LEU A 4 -18.91 -2.62 27.69
N LEU A 5 -19.75 -3.61 27.97
CA LEU A 5 -20.09 -4.67 27.01
C LEU A 5 -21.00 -4.16 25.88
N LEU A 6 -21.86 -3.19 26.17
CA LEU A 6 -22.72 -2.55 25.17
C LEU A 6 -21.96 -1.64 24.21
N LEU A 7 -20.93 -0.92 24.66
CA LEU A 7 -20.06 -0.10 23.80
C LEU A 7 -19.24 -0.96 22.82
N LEU A 8 -18.67 -2.07 23.31
CA LEU A 8 -17.91 -3.00 22.43
C LEU A 8 -18.82 -3.67 21.37
N LEU A 9 -20.07 -3.94 21.71
CA LEU A 9 -21.04 -4.52 20.76
C LEU A 9 -21.50 -3.50 19.72
N ALA A 10 -21.58 -2.21 20.07
CA ALA A 10 -21.96 -1.16 19.14
C ALA A 10 -20.86 -0.93 18.10
N ASP A 11 -19.58 -0.89 18.50
CA ASP A 11 -18.45 -0.71 17.59
C ASP A 11 -18.31 -1.89 16.62
N ALA A 12 -18.47 -3.12 17.11
CA ALA A 12 -18.45 -4.31 16.27
C ALA A 12 -19.63 -4.35 15.26
N ALA A 13 -20.79 -3.85 15.65
CA ALA A 13 -21.96 -3.78 14.77
C ALA A 13 -21.78 -2.75 13.65
N THR A 14 -21.13 -1.60 13.92
CA THR A 14 -20.87 -0.56 12.92
C THR A 14 -19.79 -1.01 11.91
N ALA A 15 -18.70 -1.65 12.37
CA ALA A 15 -17.66 -2.21 11.50
C ALA A 15 -18.23 -3.27 10.55
N GLN A 16 -19.08 -4.16 11.05
CA GLN A 16 -19.74 -5.17 10.24
C GLN A 16 -20.68 -4.58 9.18
N ASP A 17 -21.34 -3.47 9.47
CA ASP A 17 -22.25 -2.80 8.53
C ASP A 17 -21.49 -2.22 7.33
N TYR A 18 -20.33 -1.57 7.51
CA TYR A 18 -19.51 -1.08 6.40
C TYR A 18 -18.99 -2.21 5.53
N LEU A 19 -18.51 -3.31 6.09
CA LEU A 19 -18.05 -4.47 5.33
C LEU A 19 -19.17 -5.04 4.44
N GLU A 20 -20.38 -5.19 5.00
CA GLU A 20 -21.56 -5.66 4.25
C GLU A 20 -21.95 -4.70 3.12
N GLN A 21 -21.80 -3.39 3.33
CA GLN A 21 -22.11 -2.39 2.32
C GLN A 21 -21.11 -2.40 1.16
N ILE A 22 -19.80 -2.52 1.45
CA ILE A 22 -18.75 -2.41 0.41
C ILE A 22 -18.56 -3.71 -0.38
N LYS A 23 -18.86 -4.89 0.18
CA LYS A 23 -18.65 -6.19 -0.50
C LYS A 23 -19.34 -6.33 -1.85
N ARG A 24 -20.42 -5.57 -2.08
CA ARG A 24 -21.16 -5.57 -3.35
C ARG A 24 -20.40 -4.91 -4.51
N TYR A 25 -19.42 -4.06 -4.19
CA TYR A 25 -18.64 -3.33 -5.18
C TYR A 25 -17.35 -4.08 -5.55
N ASP A 26 -16.84 -3.79 -6.73
CA ASP A 26 -15.46 -4.13 -7.07
C ASP A 26 -14.53 -3.02 -6.57
N LEU A 27 -13.68 -3.35 -5.59
CA LEU A 27 -12.75 -2.42 -4.95
C LEU A 27 -11.32 -2.52 -5.51
N SER A 28 -11.13 -3.20 -6.66
CA SER A 28 -9.80 -3.33 -7.28
C SER A 28 -9.15 -1.97 -7.51
N GLN A 29 -9.92 -0.99 -7.97
CA GLN A 29 -9.47 0.39 -8.19
C GLN A 29 -9.47 1.27 -6.92
N VAL A 30 -9.82 0.72 -5.77
CA VAL A 30 -9.65 1.36 -4.45
C VAL A 30 -8.36 0.86 -3.80
N ILE A 31 -8.14 -0.47 -3.83
CA ILE A 31 -6.97 -1.10 -3.20
C ILE A 31 -5.72 -0.98 -4.10
N ASN A 32 -5.88 -1.09 -5.40
CA ASN A 32 -4.78 -0.95 -6.37
C ASN A 32 -5.20 -0.08 -7.56
N PRO A 33 -5.38 1.24 -7.38
CA PRO A 33 -5.80 2.12 -8.45
C PRO A 33 -4.67 2.36 -9.47
N ASP A 34 -5.02 2.45 -10.76
CA ASP A 34 -4.10 2.87 -11.81
C ASP A 34 -3.85 4.39 -11.75
N SER A 35 -4.87 5.14 -11.30
CA SER A 35 -4.81 6.59 -11.10
C SER A 35 -5.67 7.00 -9.91
N ILE A 36 -5.28 8.09 -9.29
CA ILE A 36 -5.99 8.71 -8.16
C ILE A 36 -6.42 10.13 -8.53
N SER A 37 -7.40 10.66 -7.84
CA SER A 37 -7.82 12.06 -8.01
C SER A 37 -7.78 12.74 -6.65
N ASP A 38 -7.12 13.87 -6.58
CA ASP A 38 -7.16 14.77 -5.42
C ASP A 38 -8.51 15.55 -5.37
N ASP A 39 -8.61 16.48 -4.45
CA ASP A 39 -9.74 17.40 -4.29
C ASP A 39 -10.00 18.27 -5.53
N SER A 40 -8.96 18.56 -6.32
CA SER A 40 -9.08 19.31 -7.59
C SER A 40 -9.67 18.48 -8.72
N ARG A 41 -9.90 17.16 -8.51
CA ARG A 41 -10.35 16.17 -9.49
C ARG A 41 -9.41 15.96 -10.68
N VAL A 42 -8.18 16.41 -10.57
CA VAL A 42 -7.13 16.10 -11.54
C VAL A 42 -6.71 14.65 -11.33
N LYS A 43 -6.70 13.87 -12.42
CA LYS A 43 -6.19 12.49 -12.38
C LYS A 43 -4.68 12.50 -12.39
N ILE A 44 -4.10 11.81 -11.43
CA ILE A 44 -2.67 11.60 -11.26
C ILE A 44 -2.41 10.10 -11.38
N GLU A 45 -1.44 9.70 -12.19
CA GLU A 45 -1.00 8.30 -12.26
C GLU A 45 -0.42 7.90 -10.90
N ARG A 46 -0.88 6.78 -10.36
CA ARG A 46 -0.35 6.25 -9.12
C ARG A 46 0.90 5.43 -9.40
N GLY A 47 2.01 5.83 -8.83
CA GLY A 47 3.25 5.04 -8.85
C GLY A 47 3.15 3.76 -8.02
N ASP A 48 4.12 2.87 -8.21
CA ASP A 48 4.28 1.71 -7.33
C ASP A 48 4.54 2.15 -5.89
N PRO A 49 4.05 1.38 -4.88
CA PRO A 49 4.29 1.72 -3.49
C PRO A 49 5.79 1.63 -3.13
N HIS A 50 6.20 2.46 -2.20
CA HIS A 50 7.53 2.38 -1.60
C HIS A 50 7.58 1.25 -0.58
N GLY A 51 8.69 0.51 -0.52
CA GLY A 51 8.80 -0.60 0.42
C GLY A 51 10.21 -0.94 0.84
N TYR A 52 10.31 -1.60 1.99
CA TYR A 52 11.57 -2.16 2.47
C TYR A 52 11.42 -3.60 2.98
N ILE A 53 12.54 -4.32 3.04
CA ILE A 53 12.64 -5.67 3.61
C ILE A 53 13.84 -5.78 4.56
N GLY A 54 13.61 -6.39 5.72
CA GLY A 54 14.62 -6.66 6.76
C GLY A 54 15.06 -5.44 7.56
N ASP A 55 15.83 -5.70 8.60
CA ASP A 55 16.20 -4.72 9.64
C ASP A 55 17.14 -3.61 9.13
N HIS A 56 17.77 -3.82 7.98
CA HIS A 56 18.63 -2.82 7.33
C HIS A 56 17.92 -2.01 6.25
N TYR A 57 16.59 -2.04 6.19
CA TYR A 57 15.78 -1.29 5.25
C TYR A 57 16.24 -1.46 3.79
N GLN A 58 16.55 -2.71 3.39
CA GLN A 58 16.83 -3.00 2.00
C GLN A 58 15.60 -2.65 1.15
N ARG A 59 15.78 -1.87 0.09
CA ARG A 59 14.68 -1.51 -0.80
C ARG A 59 13.97 -2.75 -1.32
N PHE A 60 12.66 -2.76 -1.17
CA PHE A 60 11.73 -3.73 -1.70
C PHE A 60 10.78 -3.01 -2.66
N GLN A 61 10.58 -3.57 -3.82
CA GLN A 61 9.65 -3.05 -4.83
C GLN A 61 8.62 -4.13 -5.13
N ILE A 62 7.38 -3.71 -5.29
CA ILE A 62 6.26 -4.59 -5.65
C ILE A 62 5.41 -3.90 -6.71
N HIS A 63 5.02 -4.68 -7.73
CA HIS A 63 4.12 -4.24 -8.79
C HIS A 63 3.06 -5.31 -9.03
N PHE A 64 1.79 -4.90 -9.01
CA PHE A 64 0.66 -5.79 -9.28
C PHE A 64 0.31 -5.74 -10.77
N THR A 65 0.53 -6.84 -11.49
CA THR A 65 0.18 -6.96 -12.93
C THR A 65 -1.26 -7.41 -13.15
N SER A 66 -1.92 -7.93 -12.11
CA SER A 66 -3.34 -8.33 -12.15
C SER A 66 -3.94 -8.24 -10.76
N PHE A 67 -5.10 -7.61 -10.66
CA PHE A 67 -5.87 -7.46 -9.43
C PHE A 67 -7.34 -7.69 -9.77
N LYS A 68 -7.91 -8.85 -9.38
CA LYS A 68 -9.24 -9.26 -9.83
C LYS A 68 -10.09 -9.77 -8.67
N LYS A 69 -11.30 -9.23 -8.53
CA LYS A 69 -12.30 -9.74 -7.58
C LYS A 69 -12.59 -11.21 -7.84
N SER A 70 -12.51 -12.05 -6.81
CA SER A 70 -12.82 -13.48 -6.91
C SER A 70 -14.32 -13.70 -7.20
N ARG A 71 -14.59 -14.72 -7.99
CA ARG A 71 -15.98 -15.11 -8.31
C ARG A 71 -16.67 -15.86 -7.16
N ASN A 72 -15.87 -16.47 -6.28
CA ASN A 72 -16.38 -17.35 -5.22
C ASN A 72 -16.58 -16.63 -3.89
N ASN A 73 -15.80 -15.55 -3.64
CA ASN A 73 -15.90 -14.75 -2.41
C ASN A 73 -15.77 -13.27 -2.76
N PRO A 74 -16.82 -12.45 -2.54
CA PRO A 74 -16.83 -11.03 -2.92
C PRO A 74 -15.81 -10.16 -2.14
N LEU A 75 -15.23 -10.68 -1.06
CA LEU A 75 -14.21 -9.98 -0.25
C LEU A 75 -12.78 -10.40 -0.62
N VAL A 76 -12.60 -11.37 -1.51
CA VAL A 76 -11.28 -11.86 -1.92
C VAL A 76 -10.93 -11.33 -3.31
N TYR A 77 -9.67 -10.93 -3.45
CA TYR A 77 -9.05 -10.53 -4.72
C TYR A 77 -7.90 -11.47 -5.06
N ASP A 78 -7.98 -12.10 -6.23
CA ASP A 78 -6.89 -12.87 -6.81
C ASP A 78 -5.88 -11.92 -7.45
N VAL A 79 -4.64 -11.97 -7.02
CA VAL A 79 -3.60 -11.04 -7.45
C VAL A 79 -2.41 -11.73 -8.07
N LYS A 80 -1.75 -11.05 -9.01
CA LYS A 80 -0.47 -11.43 -9.61
C LYS A 80 0.43 -10.22 -9.71
N GLY A 81 1.72 -10.44 -9.69
CA GLY A 81 2.67 -9.36 -9.86
C GLY A 81 4.10 -9.83 -9.79
N LYS A 82 4.97 -8.87 -9.59
CA LYS A 82 6.41 -9.11 -9.41
C LYS A 82 6.91 -8.32 -8.20
N THR A 83 7.89 -8.90 -7.51
CA THR A 83 8.70 -8.24 -6.50
C THR A 83 10.12 -8.05 -7.00
N ARG A 84 10.82 -7.02 -6.52
CA ARG A 84 12.25 -6.82 -6.79
C ARG A 84 12.98 -6.43 -5.52
N VAL A 85 14.06 -7.19 -5.22
CA VAL A 85 14.99 -6.87 -4.14
C VAL A 85 16.40 -6.89 -4.72
N LYS A 86 17.10 -5.77 -4.69
CA LYS A 86 18.38 -5.58 -5.40
C LYS A 86 18.16 -5.77 -6.91
N GLY A 87 18.84 -6.74 -7.52
CA GLY A 87 18.64 -7.12 -8.92
C GLY A 87 17.78 -8.37 -9.12
N ASN A 88 17.28 -8.98 -8.03
CA ASN A 88 16.49 -10.20 -8.11
C ASN A 88 14.99 -9.88 -8.25
N ILE A 89 14.37 -10.42 -9.30
CA ILE A 89 12.95 -10.25 -9.59
C ILE A 89 12.26 -11.60 -9.42
N CYS A 90 11.20 -11.65 -8.62
CA CYS A 90 10.36 -12.82 -8.44
C CYS A 90 8.92 -12.51 -8.88
N GLY A 91 8.33 -13.38 -9.70
CA GLY A 91 6.88 -13.37 -9.96
C GLY A 91 6.12 -13.91 -8.76
N PHE A 92 4.94 -13.39 -8.49
CA PHE A 92 4.06 -13.92 -7.45
C PHE A 92 2.63 -14.08 -7.93
N THR A 93 1.92 -14.96 -7.24
CA THR A 93 0.45 -15.06 -7.22
C THR A 93 -0.03 -15.07 -5.78
N GLY A 94 -1.28 -14.68 -5.55
CA GLY A 94 -1.80 -14.71 -4.17
C GLY A 94 -3.19 -14.12 -4.05
N THR A 95 -3.56 -13.79 -2.82
CA THR A 95 -4.84 -13.21 -2.47
C THR A 95 -4.69 -12.01 -1.56
N ILE A 96 -5.65 -11.08 -1.70
CA ILE A 96 -5.93 -10.02 -0.74
C ILE A 96 -7.38 -10.22 -0.32
N GLU A 97 -7.62 -10.48 0.96
CA GLU A 97 -8.93 -10.74 1.52
C GLU A 97 -9.33 -9.60 2.46
N ILE A 98 -10.43 -8.91 2.15
CA ILE A 98 -10.95 -7.84 3.01
C ILE A 98 -11.59 -8.51 4.24
N THR A 99 -11.10 -8.17 5.43
CA THR A 99 -11.54 -8.75 6.70
C THR A 99 -12.36 -7.79 7.55
N ALA A 100 -12.16 -6.46 7.36
CA ALA A 100 -12.94 -5.44 8.04
C ALA A 100 -13.05 -4.16 7.18
N ALA A 101 -14.06 -3.36 7.49
CA ALA A 101 -14.19 -1.98 7.02
C ALA A 101 -14.69 -1.13 8.18
N GLU A 102 -13.87 -0.19 8.63
CA GLU A 102 -14.11 0.59 9.83
C GLU A 102 -14.31 2.06 9.49
N TYR A 103 -15.13 2.75 10.27
CA TYR A 103 -15.30 4.18 10.13
C TYR A 103 -14.02 4.91 10.54
N ASP A 104 -13.61 5.88 9.72
CA ASP A 104 -12.48 6.76 9.98
C ASP A 104 -12.94 8.23 9.92
N ASP A 105 -12.93 8.89 11.06
CA ASP A 105 -13.34 10.29 11.22
C ASP A 105 -12.19 11.30 11.03
N SER A 106 -10.97 10.81 10.81
CA SER A 106 -9.76 11.63 10.82
C SER A 106 -9.78 12.79 9.81
N LEU A 107 -10.55 12.67 8.73
CA LEU A 107 -10.67 13.66 7.67
C LEU A 107 -12.12 14.11 7.42
N GLU A 108 -13.06 13.86 8.35
CA GLU A 108 -14.49 14.14 8.14
C GLU A 108 -14.77 15.63 7.81
N GLU A 109 -14.01 16.55 8.42
CA GLU A 109 -14.16 18.00 8.18
C GLU A 109 -13.78 18.45 6.75
N PHE A 110 -13.03 17.62 6.01
CA PHE A 110 -12.60 17.90 4.63
C PHE A 110 -13.45 17.18 3.59
N MET A 111 -14.47 16.43 4.02
CA MET A 111 -15.30 15.64 3.11
C MET A 111 -16.55 16.38 2.67
N ASP A 112 -16.99 16.12 1.44
CA ASP A 112 -18.28 16.57 0.96
C ASP A 112 -19.42 16.01 1.82
N PRO A 113 -20.53 16.76 2.01
CA PRO A 113 -21.67 16.31 2.79
C PRO A 113 -22.19 14.94 2.33
N GLY A 114 -22.30 14.00 3.28
CA GLY A 114 -22.77 12.64 3.03
C GLY A 114 -21.68 11.63 2.67
N TYR A 115 -20.43 12.06 2.52
CA TYR A 115 -19.27 11.16 2.46
C TYR A 115 -18.72 10.89 3.87
N LYS A 116 -18.09 9.74 4.01
CA LYS A 116 -17.40 9.30 5.23
C LYS A 116 -16.07 8.66 4.87
N GLY A 117 -15.11 8.79 5.75
CA GLY A 117 -13.88 8.01 5.71
C GLY A 117 -14.15 6.57 6.16
N ILE A 118 -13.53 5.64 5.49
CA ILE A 118 -13.49 4.23 5.89
C ILE A 118 -12.08 3.69 5.73
N SER A 119 -11.61 2.94 6.73
CA SER A 119 -10.39 2.16 6.64
C SER A 119 -10.75 0.71 6.32
N ILE A 120 -10.28 0.21 5.17
CA ILE A 120 -10.50 -1.15 4.70
C ILE A 120 -9.29 -1.99 5.11
N VAL A 121 -9.50 -2.96 6.00
CA VAL A 121 -8.47 -3.87 6.48
C VAL A 121 -8.50 -5.15 5.68
N SER A 122 -7.35 -5.59 5.18
CA SER A 122 -7.23 -6.79 4.36
C SER A 122 -6.06 -7.65 4.78
N ASP A 123 -6.28 -8.96 4.79
CA ASP A 123 -5.20 -9.95 4.90
C ASP A 123 -4.58 -10.18 3.52
N VAL A 124 -3.26 -10.13 3.46
CA VAL A 124 -2.47 -10.32 2.24
C VAL A 124 -1.68 -11.60 2.35
N LYS A 125 -1.74 -12.43 1.30
CA LYS A 125 -0.93 -13.62 1.19
C LYS A 125 -0.44 -13.81 -0.25
N LEU A 126 0.87 -13.60 -0.46
CA LEU A 126 1.50 -13.68 -1.77
C LEU A 126 2.54 -14.80 -1.77
N TYR A 127 2.52 -15.61 -2.82
CA TYR A 127 3.43 -16.72 -3.03
C TYR A 127 4.34 -16.40 -4.22
N GLU A 128 5.61 -16.13 -3.97
CA GLU A 128 6.58 -15.97 -5.03
C GLU A 128 6.86 -17.32 -5.70
N ASP A 129 7.28 -17.30 -6.95
CA ASP A 129 7.60 -18.51 -7.72
C ASP A 129 8.76 -19.27 -7.08
N LYS A 130 8.49 -20.48 -6.58
CA LYS A 130 9.46 -21.34 -5.90
C LYS A 130 10.66 -21.73 -6.75
N SER A 131 10.54 -21.67 -8.09
CA SER A 131 11.63 -21.95 -9.01
C SER A 131 12.64 -20.82 -9.09
N GLN A 132 12.27 -19.62 -8.64
CA GLN A 132 13.13 -18.44 -8.71
C GLN A 132 14.01 -18.33 -7.45
N PRO A 133 15.30 -17.98 -7.60
CA PRO A 133 16.19 -17.82 -6.45
C PRO A 133 15.74 -16.67 -5.54
N GLY A 134 15.85 -16.86 -4.24
CA GLY A 134 15.51 -15.83 -3.26
C GLY A 134 14.02 -15.61 -3.06
N SER A 135 13.18 -16.52 -3.54
CA SER A 135 11.73 -16.46 -3.39
C SER A 135 11.23 -16.93 -2.02
N GLY A 136 10.02 -16.49 -1.67
CA GLY A 136 9.37 -16.77 -0.38
C GLY A 136 7.87 -16.57 -0.40
N ILE A 137 7.31 -16.45 0.79
CA ILE A 137 5.91 -16.09 1.03
C ILE A 137 5.90 -14.72 1.70
N ILE A 138 4.98 -13.85 1.28
CA ILE A 138 4.70 -12.58 1.94
C ILE A 138 3.31 -12.68 2.57
N GLU A 139 3.22 -12.41 3.86
CA GLU A 139 1.98 -12.45 4.63
C GLU A 139 1.90 -11.24 5.55
N GLY A 140 0.72 -10.64 5.67
CA GLY A 140 0.51 -9.50 6.56
C GLY A 140 -0.82 -8.80 6.32
N THR A 141 -0.94 -7.60 6.83
CA THR A 141 -2.16 -6.79 6.78
C THR A 141 -1.94 -5.53 5.94
N LEU A 142 -2.88 -5.26 5.06
CA LEU A 142 -2.97 -4.04 4.26
C LEU A 142 -4.14 -3.20 4.76
N VAL A 143 -3.88 -1.93 5.06
CA VAL A 143 -4.92 -0.94 5.37
C VAL A 143 -5.02 0.04 4.22
N THR A 144 -6.23 0.15 3.66
CA THR A 144 -6.56 1.08 2.57
C THR A 144 -7.57 2.09 3.06
N ASP A 145 -7.24 3.38 3.01
CA ASP A 145 -8.16 4.45 3.36
C ASP A 145 -8.99 4.83 2.12
N ALA A 146 -10.30 4.87 2.29
CA ALA A 146 -11.25 5.17 1.25
C ALA A 146 -12.31 6.17 1.71
N ILE A 147 -12.98 6.83 0.76
CA ILE A 147 -14.17 7.65 1.01
C ILE A 147 -15.40 6.95 0.46
N PHE A 148 -16.51 7.05 1.18
CA PHE A 148 -17.73 6.32 0.87
C PHE A 148 -19.00 7.07 1.27
N ASN A 149 -20.00 7.14 0.38
CA ASN A 149 -21.29 7.79 0.63
C ASN A 149 -22.47 6.83 0.82
N GLY A 150 -22.21 5.54 0.96
CA GLY A 150 -23.23 4.50 1.12
C GLY A 150 -24.01 4.13 -0.14
N LYS A 151 -23.89 4.89 -1.23
CA LYS A 151 -24.69 4.73 -2.46
C LYS A 151 -23.86 4.37 -3.69
N ALA A 152 -22.69 4.98 -3.84
CA ALA A 152 -21.75 4.69 -4.93
C ALA A 152 -20.66 3.73 -4.47
N ARG A 153 -19.79 3.29 -5.39
CA ARG A 153 -18.58 2.54 -5.05
C ARG A 153 -17.66 3.40 -4.18
N PRO A 154 -17.02 2.85 -3.13
CA PRO A 154 -15.96 3.54 -2.42
C PRO A 154 -14.86 4.03 -3.36
N GLU A 155 -14.25 5.14 -3.04
CA GLU A 155 -13.15 5.75 -3.79
C GLU A 155 -11.89 5.79 -2.93
N TYR A 156 -10.72 5.67 -3.56
CA TYR A 156 -9.44 5.83 -2.88
C TYR A 156 -9.37 7.21 -2.23
N ASN A 157 -9.00 7.27 -0.95
CA ASN A 157 -8.90 8.55 -0.24
C ASN A 157 -7.62 9.28 -0.62
N ALA A 158 -7.74 10.30 -1.45
CA ALA A 158 -6.66 11.19 -1.87
C ALA A 158 -6.90 12.65 -1.46
N LEU A 159 -7.83 12.92 -0.52
CA LEU A 159 -8.21 14.28 -0.11
C LEU A 159 -7.01 15.11 0.37
N MET A 160 -6.09 14.49 1.08
CA MET A 160 -4.92 15.16 1.64
C MET A 160 -3.63 14.82 0.87
N LEU A 161 -3.73 14.46 -0.41
CA LEU A 161 -2.60 14.03 -1.24
C LEU A 161 -1.41 15.01 -1.23
N MET A 162 -1.69 16.30 -1.20
CA MET A 162 -0.69 17.37 -1.22
C MET A 162 -0.20 17.77 0.19
N SER A 163 -0.69 17.11 1.24
CA SER A 163 -0.30 17.42 2.61
C SER A 163 0.96 16.67 3.03
N ASP A 164 1.76 17.31 3.86
CA ASP A 164 2.87 16.65 4.54
C ASP A 164 2.39 15.40 5.29
N GLY A 165 3.08 14.30 5.09
CA GLY A 165 2.75 13.06 5.77
C GLY A 165 1.61 12.24 5.15
N TYR A 166 1.07 12.61 4.01
CA TYR A 166 0.07 11.82 3.30
C TYR A 166 0.54 10.39 3.05
N ARG A 167 -0.36 9.44 3.27
CA ARG A 167 -0.11 8.01 3.09
C ARG A 167 -1.42 7.29 2.78
N ASN A 168 -1.32 6.16 2.07
CA ASN A 168 -2.41 5.23 1.90
C ASN A 168 -1.86 3.82 1.57
N ASN A 169 -2.72 2.80 1.48
CA ASN A 169 -2.33 1.42 1.17
C ASN A 169 -1.14 0.92 2.01
N GLN A 170 -1.27 1.03 3.33
CA GLN A 170 -0.20 0.73 4.27
C GLN A 170 -0.16 -0.77 4.59
N PHE A 171 0.84 -1.48 4.05
CA PHE A 171 1.07 -2.89 4.34
C PHE A 171 2.13 -3.08 5.41
N THR A 172 1.81 -3.90 6.39
CA THR A 172 2.75 -4.41 7.40
C THR A 172 2.76 -5.93 7.38
N GLY A 173 3.95 -6.53 7.28
CA GLY A 173 4.01 -7.98 7.19
C GLY A 173 5.41 -8.56 7.24
N ILE A 174 5.47 -9.81 6.83
CA ILE A 174 6.66 -10.66 6.89
C ILE A 174 6.85 -11.38 5.55
N TRP A 175 8.06 -11.36 5.04
CA TRP A 175 8.52 -12.25 3.99
C TRP A 175 9.27 -13.43 4.59
N THR A 176 8.91 -14.66 4.21
CA THR A 176 9.55 -15.90 4.68
C THR A 176 10.13 -16.68 3.53
N SER A 177 11.45 -16.93 3.57
CA SER A 177 12.19 -17.63 2.50
C SER A 177 11.78 -19.10 2.39
N TYR A 178 11.43 -19.57 1.19
CA TYR A 178 11.20 -21.00 0.92
C TYR A 178 12.42 -21.87 1.21
N ARG A 179 13.61 -21.35 0.87
CA ARG A 179 14.85 -22.14 1.00
C ARG A 179 15.32 -22.28 2.42
N THR A 180 15.18 -21.25 3.26
CA THR A 180 15.82 -21.21 4.58
C THR A 180 14.83 -21.18 5.73
N GLY A 181 13.55 -20.95 5.47
CA GLY A 181 12.52 -20.69 6.50
C GLY A 181 12.73 -19.43 7.33
N ARG A 182 13.75 -18.63 7.01
CA ARG A 182 14.01 -17.38 7.74
C ARG A 182 13.04 -16.30 7.29
N SER A 183 12.51 -15.58 8.28
CA SER A 183 11.58 -14.47 8.07
C SER A 183 12.26 -13.12 8.21
N LYS A 184 11.72 -12.13 7.51
CA LYS A 184 12.14 -10.73 7.56
C LYS A 184 10.90 -9.84 7.55
N LYS A 185 10.93 -8.75 8.30
CA LYS A 185 9.92 -7.70 8.16
C LYS A 185 9.91 -7.23 6.69
N CYS A 186 8.72 -7.03 6.13
CA CYS A 186 8.50 -6.56 4.77
C CYS A 186 7.31 -5.61 4.79
N ASN A 187 7.55 -4.33 4.60
CA ASN A 187 6.51 -3.31 4.64
C ASN A 187 6.54 -2.47 3.37
N TRP A 188 5.36 -2.02 2.92
CA TRP A 188 5.24 -1.05 1.83
C TRP A 188 4.01 -0.16 2.02
N GLY A 189 3.97 0.94 1.29
CA GLY A 189 2.81 1.81 1.27
C GLY A 189 2.90 2.88 0.20
N ASP A 190 1.76 3.45 -0.12
CA ASP A 190 1.69 4.59 -1.01
C ASP A 190 2.19 5.83 -0.28
N TYR A 191 3.09 6.57 -0.92
CA TYR A 191 3.73 7.80 -0.45
C TYR A 191 4.62 7.63 0.79
N ARG A 192 4.21 6.84 1.78
CA ARG A 192 5.00 6.53 2.97
C ARG A 192 4.99 5.04 3.27
N ILE A 193 5.99 4.59 4.03
CA ILE A 193 6.11 3.18 4.40
C ILE A 193 5.82 3.04 5.89
N PRO A 194 4.89 2.17 6.31
CA PRO A 194 4.63 1.96 7.73
C PRO A 194 5.89 1.41 8.44
N ASP A 195 6.09 1.83 9.70
CA ASP A 195 7.26 1.47 10.51
C ASP A 195 8.63 1.81 9.88
N SER A 196 8.68 2.82 9.00
CA SER A 196 9.92 3.26 8.35
C SER A 196 10.95 3.84 9.32
N ARG A 197 10.50 4.35 10.47
CA ARG A 197 11.37 4.96 11.51
C ARG A 197 12.36 5.94 10.88
N ASP A 198 13.68 5.69 11.07
CA ASP A 198 14.76 6.51 10.57
C ASP A 198 15.22 6.20 9.14
N LEU A 199 14.55 5.27 8.45
CA LEU A 199 14.66 5.14 6.98
C LEU A 199 14.17 6.42 6.30
N GLU A 200 13.12 7.00 6.85
CA GLU A 200 12.50 8.20 6.34
C GLU A 200 13.09 9.45 6.99
N TRP A 201 13.33 10.47 6.17
CA TRP A 201 13.89 11.74 6.59
C TRP A 201 12.94 12.90 6.26
N GLY A 202 12.68 13.75 7.23
CA GLY A 202 11.87 14.95 7.07
C GLY A 202 10.37 14.71 7.25
N ALA A 203 9.60 15.79 7.17
CA ALA A 203 8.15 15.78 7.39
C ALA A 203 7.33 15.81 6.09
N GLY A 204 7.90 16.31 5.00
CA GLY A 204 7.24 16.44 3.69
C GLY A 204 7.06 15.13 2.94
N GLU A 205 7.37 15.12 1.65
CA GLU A 205 7.34 13.91 0.82
C GLU A 205 8.31 12.83 1.33
N PHE A 206 8.04 11.56 1.00
CA PHE A 206 8.93 10.47 1.36
C PHE A 206 10.34 10.72 0.84
N MET A 207 11.29 10.84 1.75
CA MET A 207 12.71 10.99 1.44
C MET A 207 13.53 9.99 2.24
N VAL A 208 14.36 9.24 1.54
CA VAL A 208 15.23 8.24 2.16
C VAL A 208 16.39 8.90 2.90
N ASN A 209 16.63 8.48 4.13
CA ASN A 209 17.81 8.87 4.88
C ASN A 209 19.09 8.41 4.16
N GLU A 210 20.04 9.32 4.00
CA GLU A 210 21.27 9.11 3.23
C GLU A 210 22.04 7.85 3.64
N LYS A 211 22.03 7.49 4.92
CA LYS A 211 22.74 6.31 5.44
C LYS A 211 22.25 4.98 4.84
N TYR A 212 21.02 4.96 4.29
CA TYR A 212 20.44 3.76 3.69
C TYR A 212 20.56 3.72 2.16
N ARG A 213 21.17 4.72 1.51
CA ARG A 213 21.33 4.78 0.05
C ARG A 213 21.90 3.49 -0.53
N GLY A 214 22.94 2.93 0.10
CA GLY A 214 23.59 1.68 -0.32
C GLY A 214 22.69 0.44 -0.25
N ASN A 215 21.54 0.52 0.40
CA ASN A 215 20.58 -0.57 0.53
C ASN A 215 19.54 -0.60 -0.60
N GLY A 216 19.95 -0.20 -1.82
CA GLY A 216 19.09 -0.20 -3.02
C GLY A 216 18.31 1.07 -3.24
N TRP A 217 18.52 2.11 -2.42
CA TRP A 217 17.82 3.39 -2.51
C TRP A 217 18.59 4.46 -3.29
N GLU A 218 19.77 4.15 -3.84
CA GLU A 218 20.65 5.12 -4.48
C GLU A 218 19.96 5.90 -5.61
N SER A 219 19.23 5.20 -6.49
CA SER A 219 18.52 5.87 -7.60
C SER A 219 17.38 6.76 -7.09
N TYR A 220 16.58 6.25 -6.13
CA TYR A 220 15.51 7.03 -5.53
C TYR A 220 16.04 8.28 -4.84
N TYR A 221 17.05 8.13 -3.98
CA TYR A 221 17.68 9.26 -3.32
C TYR A 221 18.15 10.32 -4.33
N ASN A 222 18.91 9.92 -5.34
CA ASN A 222 19.43 10.86 -6.35
C ASN A 222 18.34 11.49 -7.23
N ALA A 223 17.19 10.83 -7.40
CA ALA A 223 16.06 11.37 -8.16
C ALA A 223 15.34 12.51 -7.43
N TYR A 224 15.32 12.50 -6.10
CA TYR A 224 14.48 13.38 -5.31
C TYR A 224 15.22 14.28 -4.30
N CYS A 225 16.50 13.99 -3.95
CA CYS A 225 17.24 14.81 -2.99
C CYS A 225 17.73 16.16 -3.55
N CYS A 226 17.84 16.27 -4.84
CA CYS A 226 18.75 17.25 -5.44
C CYS A 226 18.09 18.02 -6.58
N ASP A 227 18.75 19.11 -7.03
CA ASP A 227 18.27 19.94 -8.14
C ASP A 227 17.87 19.09 -9.36
N PRO A 228 16.61 19.20 -9.83
CA PRO A 228 16.10 18.45 -10.97
C PRO A 228 16.83 18.76 -12.30
N GLY A 229 17.55 19.86 -12.38
CA GLY A 229 18.34 20.27 -13.54
C GLY A 229 19.62 19.46 -13.73
N LEU A 230 20.15 18.85 -12.67
CA LEU A 230 21.41 18.11 -12.72
C LEU A 230 21.32 16.84 -13.58
N PRO A 231 22.34 16.54 -14.39
CA PRO A 231 22.37 15.30 -15.21
C PRO A 231 22.18 14.04 -14.41
N LYS A 232 22.78 13.95 -13.20
CA LYS A 232 22.67 12.84 -12.29
C LYS A 232 21.22 12.64 -11.81
N THR A 233 20.52 13.71 -11.46
CA THR A 233 19.14 13.68 -11.02
C THR A 233 18.20 13.23 -12.15
N LYS A 234 18.41 13.74 -13.37
CA LYS A 234 17.65 13.33 -14.56
C LYS A 234 17.85 11.83 -14.86
N ALA A 235 19.09 11.35 -14.83
CA ALA A 235 19.38 9.93 -15.04
C ALA A 235 18.73 9.04 -13.96
N ALA A 236 18.74 9.50 -12.71
CA ALA A 236 18.10 8.78 -11.60
C ALA A 236 16.56 8.76 -11.74
N ARG A 237 15.93 9.86 -12.14
CA ARG A 237 14.48 9.91 -12.42
C ARG A 237 14.09 8.98 -13.57
N ASN A 238 14.84 8.97 -14.65
CA ASN A 238 14.62 8.01 -15.75
C ASN A 238 14.68 6.56 -15.26
N LYS A 239 15.63 6.25 -14.37
CA LYS A 239 15.74 4.93 -13.79
C LYS A 239 14.57 4.57 -12.87
N GLU A 240 14.04 5.53 -12.12
CA GLU A 240 12.85 5.31 -11.27
C GLU A 240 11.56 5.14 -12.08
N SER A 241 11.50 5.68 -13.31
CA SER A 241 10.36 5.51 -14.22
C SER A 241 10.45 4.26 -15.10
N GLU A 242 11.52 3.44 -14.99
CA GLU A 242 11.62 2.19 -15.72
C GLU A 242 10.56 1.17 -15.27
N GLU A 243 9.86 0.59 -16.23
CA GLU A 243 8.88 -0.48 -15.97
C GLU A 243 9.62 -1.81 -15.73
N TRP A 244 10.29 -1.91 -14.60
CA TRP A 244 11.17 -3.00 -14.19
C TRP A 244 10.48 -4.37 -14.12
N TRP A 245 9.15 -4.39 -14.15
CA TRP A 245 8.31 -5.60 -14.08
C TRP A 245 7.97 -6.21 -15.45
N LYS A 246 8.32 -5.57 -16.55
CA LYS A 246 8.12 -6.07 -17.94
C LYS A 246 9.05 -7.17 -18.40
#